data_10f4e655949662942a8b640e61eb860a
#
_entry.id   10f4e655949662942a8b640e61eb860a
#
_cell.length_a   1.000
_cell.length_b   1.000
_cell.length_c   1.000
_cell.angle_alpha   90.00
_cell.angle_beta   90.00
_cell.angle_gamma   90.00
#
_symmetry.space_group_name_H-M   'P 1'
#
loop_
_entity.id
_entity.type
_entity.pdbx_description
1 polymer ?
#
loop_
_entity_poly.entity_id
_entity_poly.type
_entity_poly.pdbx_seq_one_letter_code
_entity_poly.pdbx_strand_id
1 'polypeptide(L)'
;PTVKAVHYQTNHFLQSYETLFTREGDSTVVYPSAISSVADETYFFNIFDYNDFFSEDSQHKDLFSTISLQSLVEAVVKGQNVQETNFISSTKPPLDDLDDQLLVSTHSPVILGAYDAFGNFTGIDPSQDLSAEILTIVENIPGSSFLYTSETQHIFLPKTGTYTFVYKGT
;
A
#
# COMPACT_ATOMS: atom_id res chain seq x y z
N PRO A 1 -0.17 -1.68 -0.45
CA PRO A 1 0.73 -2.78 -0.08
C PRO A 1 2.08 -2.26 0.41
N THR A 2 2.67 -2.96 1.37
CA THR A 2 3.97 -2.60 1.96
C THR A 2 5.03 -3.55 1.43
N VAL A 3 6.24 -3.05 1.13
CA VAL A 3 7.36 -3.90 0.74
C VAL A 3 7.80 -4.73 1.94
N LYS A 4 7.73 -6.06 1.83
CA LYS A 4 8.10 -7.01 2.88
C LYS A 4 9.57 -7.42 2.79
N ALA A 5 10.06 -7.63 1.59
CA ALA A 5 11.42 -8.10 1.33
C ALA A 5 11.81 -7.85 -0.14
N VAL A 6 13.09 -7.91 -0.41
CA VAL A 6 13.62 -7.96 -1.77
C VAL A 6 14.38 -9.26 -1.92
N HIS A 7 13.99 -10.08 -2.87
CA HIS A 7 14.63 -11.35 -3.17
C HIS A 7 15.65 -11.17 -4.30
N TYR A 8 16.92 -11.38 -4.01
CA TYR A 8 17.98 -11.33 -5.01
C TYR A 8 18.22 -12.72 -5.59
N GLN A 9 18.14 -12.82 -6.90
CA GLN A 9 18.57 -14.01 -7.63
C GLN A 9 19.89 -13.70 -8.35
N THR A 10 20.95 -14.43 -7.99
CA THR A 10 22.24 -14.36 -8.66
C THR A 10 22.38 -15.56 -9.60
N ASN A 11 22.10 -15.35 -10.87
CA ASN A 11 22.54 -16.26 -11.93
C ASN A 11 23.83 -15.70 -12.55
N HIS A 12 24.71 -16.58 -13.04
CA HIS A 12 26.06 -16.22 -13.54
C HIS A 12 26.11 -15.09 -14.58
N PHE A 13 24.98 -14.66 -15.14
CA PHE A 13 24.90 -13.66 -16.20
C PHE A 13 23.93 -12.50 -15.95
N LEU A 14 23.01 -12.62 -14.98
CA LEU A 14 22.02 -11.59 -14.67
C LEU A 14 21.78 -11.52 -13.16
N GLN A 15 21.92 -10.33 -12.61
CA GLN A 15 21.40 -10.03 -11.27
C GLN A 15 19.95 -9.60 -11.44
N SER A 16 19.02 -10.37 -10.91
CA SER A 16 17.61 -9.96 -10.83
C SER A 16 17.19 -9.86 -9.38
N TYR A 17 16.30 -8.94 -9.10
CA TYR A 17 15.65 -8.83 -7.80
C TYR A 17 14.14 -8.83 -7.99
N GLU A 18 13.45 -9.41 -7.03
CA GLU A 18 12.00 -9.43 -6.96
C GLU A 18 11.55 -8.77 -5.66
N THR A 19 10.65 -7.82 -5.76
CA THR A 19 10.06 -7.16 -4.60
C THR A 19 8.88 -7.97 -4.11
N LEU A 20 8.93 -8.41 -2.85
CA LEU A 20 7.83 -9.11 -2.19
C LEU A 20 6.99 -8.12 -1.40
N PHE A 21 5.69 -8.16 -1.61
CA PHE A 21 4.73 -7.27 -0.96
C PHE A 21 3.91 -8.00 0.10
N THR A 22 3.36 -7.24 1.03
CA THR A 22 2.40 -7.70 2.03
C THR A 22 1.37 -6.61 2.31
N ARG A 23 0.18 -7.00 2.76
CA ARG A 23 -0.80 -6.09 3.37
C ARG A 23 -0.63 -5.97 4.89
N GLU A 24 0.24 -6.76 5.49
CA GLU A 24 0.57 -6.63 6.91
C GLU A 24 1.44 -5.39 7.14
N GLY A 25 0.81 -4.23 7.16
CA GLY A 25 1.46 -2.93 7.37
C GLY A 25 0.60 -1.78 6.88
N ASP A 26 1.10 -0.57 7.06
CA ASP A 26 0.42 0.68 6.78
C ASP A 26 0.96 1.40 5.52
N SER A 27 1.39 0.64 4.54
CA SER A 27 2.06 1.07 3.29
C SER A 27 3.50 1.56 3.47
N THR A 28 3.99 1.72 4.68
CA THR A 28 5.36 2.16 4.98
C THR A 28 6.09 1.16 5.87
N VAL A 29 5.46 0.73 6.96
CA VAL A 29 6.05 -0.17 7.96
C VAL A 29 5.33 -1.50 7.95
N VAL A 30 6.09 -2.60 7.85
CA VAL A 30 5.53 -3.95 7.97
C VAL A 30 5.23 -4.30 9.42
N TYR A 31 4.13 -5.03 9.64
CA TYR A 31 3.69 -5.47 10.96
C TYR A 31 4.80 -6.06 11.85
N PRO A 32 5.66 -6.99 11.39
CA PRO A 32 6.71 -7.53 12.24
C PRO A 32 7.73 -6.49 12.73
N SER A 33 7.87 -5.35 12.01
CA SER A 33 8.76 -4.26 12.42
C SER A 33 8.10 -3.29 13.39
N ALA A 34 6.77 -3.27 13.45
CA ALA A 34 6.02 -2.38 14.34
C ALA A 34 5.79 -2.98 15.73
N ILE A 35 5.91 -4.30 15.87
CA ILE A 35 5.69 -4.98 17.14
C ILE A 35 6.93 -4.94 18.02
N SER A 36 6.73 -4.54 19.27
CA SER A 36 7.73 -4.69 20.33
C SER A 36 7.50 -5.96 21.13
N SER A 37 8.53 -6.80 21.28
CA SER A 37 8.47 -8.01 22.12
C SER A 37 8.46 -7.73 23.63
N VAL A 38 8.65 -6.47 24.02
CA VAL A 38 8.70 -6.04 25.44
C VAL A 38 7.49 -5.20 25.85
N ALA A 39 6.48 -5.09 24.99
CA ALA A 39 5.25 -4.39 25.34
C ALA A 39 4.35 -5.27 26.21
N ASP A 40 3.79 -4.71 27.29
CA ASP A 40 2.82 -5.39 28.16
C ASP A 40 1.47 -5.56 27.44
N GLU A 41 1.12 -4.60 26.59
CA GLU A 41 -0.11 -4.60 25.80
C GLU A 41 0.19 -4.16 24.35
N THR A 42 -0.53 -4.75 23.41
CA THR A 42 -0.42 -4.43 21.98
C THR A 42 -1.80 -4.20 21.41
N TYR A 43 -1.97 -3.11 20.69
CA TYR A 43 -3.20 -2.77 19.99
C TYR A 43 -2.95 -2.67 18.50
N PHE A 44 -3.93 -3.10 17.72
CA PHE A 44 -3.93 -3.05 16.27
C PHE A 44 -4.93 -2.01 15.80
N PHE A 45 -4.48 -1.15 14.91
CA PHE A 45 -5.34 -0.19 14.24
C PHE A 45 -5.51 -0.59 12.77
N ASN A 46 -6.75 -0.92 12.39
CA ASN A 46 -7.07 -1.25 11.00
C ASN A 46 -7.36 0.05 10.22
N ILE A 47 -6.33 0.58 9.57
CA ILE A 47 -6.41 1.81 8.79
C ILE A 47 -7.30 1.65 7.54
N PHE A 48 -7.39 0.44 6.96
CA PHE A 48 -8.21 0.21 5.77
C PHE A 48 -9.70 0.31 6.11
N ASP A 49 -10.15 -0.39 7.14
CA ASP A 49 -11.54 -0.31 7.59
C ASP A 49 -11.90 1.11 8.07
N TYR A 50 -10.93 1.82 8.70
CA TYR A 50 -11.11 3.21 9.09
C TYR A 50 -11.34 4.10 7.87
N ASN A 51 -10.49 3.99 6.86
CA ASN A 51 -10.58 4.77 5.63
C ASN A 51 -11.88 4.50 4.88
N ASP A 52 -12.27 3.22 4.77
CA ASP A 52 -13.52 2.83 4.11
C ASP A 52 -14.74 3.43 4.80
N PHE A 53 -14.78 3.33 6.14
CA PHE A 53 -15.89 3.82 6.93
C PHE A 53 -16.04 5.36 6.88
N PHE A 54 -14.93 6.09 6.95
CA PHE A 54 -14.92 7.56 6.96
C PHE A 54 -14.78 8.17 5.56
N SER A 55 -14.61 7.35 4.51
CA SER A 55 -14.29 7.79 3.14
C SER A 55 -13.04 8.69 3.11
N GLU A 56 -12.01 8.29 3.86
CA GLU A 56 -10.71 8.94 3.94
C GLU A 56 -9.65 8.14 3.17
N ASP A 57 -8.48 8.74 2.97
CA ASP A 57 -7.29 8.10 2.39
C ASP A 57 -6.07 8.34 3.30
N SER A 58 -6.25 8.05 4.59
CA SER A 58 -5.19 8.17 5.59
C SER A 58 -4.10 7.12 5.36
N GLN A 59 -2.84 7.54 5.41
CA GLN A 59 -1.66 6.71 5.25
C GLN A 59 -0.82 6.70 6.52
N HIS A 60 0.32 6.01 6.50
CA HIS A 60 1.26 5.97 7.64
C HIS A 60 1.54 7.35 8.26
N LYS A 61 1.79 8.36 7.42
CA LYS A 61 2.05 9.75 7.86
C LYS A 61 0.87 10.40 8.58
N ASP A 62 -0.35 9.93 8.31
CA ASP A 62 -1.60 10.51 8.80
C ASP A 62 -2.15 9.77 10.02
N LEU A 63 -1.52 8.66 10.45
CA LEU A 63 -2.01 7.80 11.53
C LEU A 63 -2.38 8.57 12.79
N PHE A 64 -1.48 9.46 13.25
CA PHE A 64 -1.74 10.28 14.44
C PHE A 64 -2.77 11.39 14.24
N SER A 65 -3.22 11.62 13.01
CA SER A 65 -4.32 12.55 12.73
C SER A 65 -5.69 11.86 12.80
N THR A 66 -5.73 10.52 12.79
CA THR A 66 -6.98 9.77 12.89
C THR A 66 -7.57 9.84 14.30
N ILE A 67 -8.88 10.13 14.39
CA ILE A 67 -9.55 10.31 15.69
C ILE A 67 -9.53 9.04 16.55
N SER A 68 -9.60 7.87 15.90
CA SER A 68 -9.58 6.58 16.59
C SER A 68 -8.24 6.31 17.26
N LEU A 69 -7.12 6.58 16.56
CA LEU A 69 -5.79 6.39 17.12
C LEU A 69 -5.48 7.42 18.21
N GLN A 70 -5.91 8.68 18.04
CA GLN A 70 -5.78 9.71 19.08
C GLN A 70 -6.49 9.30 20.36
N SER A 71 -7.73 8.77 20.25
CA SER A 71 -8.50 8.29 21.40
C SER A 71 -7.82 7.10 22.09
N LEU A 72 -7.24 6.17 21.34
CA LEU A 72 -6.45 5.06 21.87
C LEU A 72 -5.25 5.59 22.68
N VAL A 73 -4.43 6.46 22.05
CA VAL A 73 -3.24 7.02 22.70
C VAL A 73 -3.62 7.80 23.97
N GLU A 74 -4.70 8.59 23.92
CA GLU A 74 -5.19 9.31 25.09
C GLU A 74 -5.59 8.37 26.24
N ALA A 75 -6.32 7.29 25.93
CA ALA A 75 -6.73 6.30 26.93
C ALA A 75 -5.50 5.63 27.58
N VAL A 76 -4.53 5.20 26.78
CA VAL A 76 -3.29 4.58 27.26
C VAL A 76 -2.50 5.55 28.16
N VAL A 77 -2.29 6.80 27.70
CA VAL A 77 -1.54 7.81 28.48
C VAL A 77 -2.22 8.15 29.81
N LYS A 78 -3.55 8.13 29.84
CA LYS A 78 -4.33 8.38 31.07
C LYS A 78 -4.49 7.15 31.96
N GLY A 79 -3.97 6.00 31.58
CA GLY A 79 -4.16 4.73 32.30
C GLY A 79 -5.63 4.29 32.35
N GLN A 80 -6.40 4.64 31.33
CA GLN A 80 -7.80 4.25 31.18
C GLN A 80 -7.90 2.94 30.42
N ASN A 81 -8.97 2.18 30.63
CA ASN A 81 -9.25 1.01 29.82
C ASN A 81 -9.48 1.42 28.36
N VAL A 82 -8.70 0.83 27.48
CA VAL A 82 -8.89 1.00 26.03
C VAL A 82 -10.20 0.31 25.64
N GLN A 83 -11.06 1.06 24.94
CA GLN A 83 -12.26 0.50 24.36
C GLN A 83 -11.94 -0.02 22.96
N GLU A 84 -12.15 -1.30 22.75
CA GLU A 84 -12.09 -1.85 21.39
C GLU A 84 -13.21 -1.25 20.54
N THR A 85 -12.88 -0.97 19.29
CA THR A 85 -13.79 -0.39 18.29
C THR A 85 -13.73 -1.24 17.02
N ASN A 86 -14.48 -0.87 16.00
CA ASN A 86 -14.38 -1.52 14.69
C ASN A 86 -12.97 -1.42 14.08
N PHE A 87 -12.18 -0.44 14.53
CA PHE A 87 -10.85 -0.16 13.95
C PHE A 87 -9.71 -0.44 14.93
N ILE A 88 -9.99 -0.64 16.22
CA ILE A 88 -8.99 -0.88 17.26
C ILE A 88 -9.32 -2.19 17.97
N SER A 89 -8.36 -3.09 18.00
CA SER A 89 -8.48 -4.41 18.62
C SER A 89 -7.19 -4.77 19.37
N SER A 90 -7.30 -5.52 20.45
CA SER A 90 -6.17 -6.18 21.12
C SER A 90 -5.73 -7.46 20.39
N THR A 91 -6.54 -7.94 19.46
CA THR A 91 -6.25 -9.13 18.66
C THR A 91 -5.92 -8.70 17.24
N LYS A 92 -4.85 -9.30 16.67
CA LYS A 92 -4.48 -9.04 15.27
C LYS A 92 -5.66 -9.32 14.34
N PRO A 93 -6.11 -8.34 13.55
CA PRO A 93 -7.15 -8.58 12.55
C PRO A 93 -6.75 -9.70 11.58
N PRO A 94 -7.72 -10.52 11.12
CA PRO A 94 -7.44 -11.45 10.03
C PRO A 94 -6.96 -10.64 8.81
N LEU A 95 -6.01 -11.22 8.07
CA LEU A 95 -5.64 -10.66 6.77
C LEU A 95 -6.81 -10.90 5.82
N ASP A 96 -7.33 -9.82 5.27
CA ASP A 96 -8.15 -9.94 4.09
C ASP A 96 -7.28 -10.52 2.96
N ASP A 97 -7.82 -11.52 2.26
CA ASP A 97 -7.07 -12.25 1.24
C ASP A 97 -6.44 -11.30 0.22
N LEU A 98 -5.09 -11.28 0.18
CA LEU A 98 -4.32 -10.59 -0.85
C LEU A 98 -4.62 -11.10 -2.26
N ASP A 99 -5.28 -12.25 -2.34
CA ASP A 99 -5.62 -12.91 -3.60
C ASP A 99 -6.60 -12.11 -4.49
N ASP A 100 -7.16 -11.02 -3.97
CA ASP A 100 -8.11 -10.20 -4.71
C ASP A 100 -7.48 -9.05 -5.51
N GLN A 101 -6.14 -8.96 -5.55
CA GLN A 101 -5.45 -7.98 -6.37
C GLN A 101 -4.64 -8.61 -7.50
N LEU A 102 -4.71 -7.97 -8.66
CA LEU A 102 -3.82 -8.23 -9.79
C LEU A 102 -2.58 -7.33 -9.65
N LEU A 103 -1.41 -7.93 -9.53
CA LEU A 103 -0.14 -7.21 -9.59
C LEU A 103 0.40 -7.24 -11.02
N VAL A 104 0.64 -6.07 -11.58
CA VAL A 104 1.32 -5.91 -12.88
C VAL A 104 2.60 -5.12 -12.66
N SER A 105 3.71 -5.67 -13.13
CA SER A 105 5.02 -5.06 -12.95
C SER A 105 5.73 -4.89 -14.30
N THR A 106 6.49 -3.80 -14.44
CA THR A 106 7.39 -3.59 -15.58
C THR A 106 8.71 -2.99 -15.12
N HIS A 107 9.77 -3.28 -15.86
CA HIS A 107 11.10 -2.72 -15.64
C HIS A 107 11.38 -1.60 -16.63
N SER A 108 12.18 -0.61 -16.22
CA SER A 108 12.72 0.42 -17.09
C SER A 108 13.32 -0.17 -18.39
N PRO A 109 13.25 0.48 -19.54
CA PRO A 109 12.82 1.86 -19.79
C PRO A 109 11.35 2.01 -20.24
N VAL A 110 10.45 1.30 -19.67
CA VAL A 110 9.02 1.30 -20.02
C VAL A 110 8.20 1.92 -18.91
N ILE A 111 7.27 2.81 -19.27
CA ILE A 111 6.26 3.36 -18.36
C ILE A 111 5.00 2.54 -18.47
N LEU A 112 4.43 2.17 -17.31
CA LEU A 112 3.24 1.37 -17.17
C LEU A 112 2.07 2.22 -16.69
N GLY A 113 0.91 2.02 -17.31
CA GLY A 113 -0.38 2.54 -16.88
C GLY A 113 -1.50 1.55 -17.14
N ALA A 114 -2.61 1.72 -16.45
CA ALA A 114 -3.81 0.93 -16.63
C ALA A 114 -5.05 1.83 -16.70
N TYR A 115 -5.98 1.50 -17.59
CA TYR A 115 -7.33 2.05 -17.62
C TYR A 115 -8.34 0.97 -17.22
N ASP A 116 -9.33 1.33 -16.42
CA ASP A 116 -10.50 0.47 -16.18
C ASP A 116 -11.55 0.62 -17.30
N ALA A 117 -12.64 -0.14 -17.19
CA ALA A 117 -13.75 -0.11 -18.16
C ALA A 117 -14.51 1.24 -18.17
N PHE A 118 -14.34 2.08 -17.16
CA PHE A 118 -14.96 3.41 -17.02
C PHE A 118 -14.06 4.54 -17.49
N GLY A 119 -12.81 4.25 -17.87
CA GLY A 119 -11.83 5.22 -18.30
C GLY A 119 -11.03 5.87 -17.16
N ASN A 120 -11.17 5.37 -15.91
CA ASN A 120 -10.28 5.79 -14.83
C ASN A 120 -8.88 5.23 -15.09
N PHE A 121 -7.85 5.98 -14.65
CA PHE A 121 -6.45 5.66 -14.91
C PHE A 121 -5.66 5.49 -13.62
N THR A 122 -4.74 4.52 -13.62
CA THR A 122 -3.72 4.36 -12.58
C THR A 122 -2.36 4.13 -13.23
N GLY A 123 -1.36 4.88 -12.80
CA GLY A 123 -0.01 4.85 -13.35
C GLY A 123 0.65 6.22 -13.42
N ILE A 124 1.72 6.33 -14.17
CA ILE A 124 2.37 7.62 -14.47
C ILE A 124 1.52 8.34 -15.52
N ASP A 125 1.14 9.60 -15.25
CA ASP A 125 0.29 10.39 -16.16
C ASP A 125 0.87 10.40 -17.59
N PRO A 126 0.19 9.82 -18.57
CA PRO A 126 0.72 9.69 -19.93
C PRO A 126 0.81 11.02 -20.70
N SER A 127 0.17 12.08 -20.20
CA SER A 127 0.14 13.40 -20.83
C SER A 127 1.34 14.27 -20.47
N GLN A 128 2.07 13.91 -19.41
CA GLN A 128 3.22 14.72 -18.95
C GLN A 128 4.49 14.49 -19.78
N ASP A 129 5.42 15.42 -19.65
CA ASP A 129 6.77 15.27 -20.18
C ASP A 129 7.54 14.23 -19.33
N LEU A 130 7.86 13.10 -19.93
CA LEU A 130 8.55 12.00 -19.29
C LEU A 130 10.04 12.27 -19.01
N SER A 131 10.60 13.35 -19.54
CA SER A 131 11.95 13.82 -19.22
C SER A 131 12.00 14.70 -17.97
N ALA A 132 10.85 15.02 -17.35
CA ALA A 132 10.80 15.82 -16.15
C ALA A 132 11.41 15.08 -14.94
N GLU A 133 12.09 15.81 -14.06
CA GLU A 133 12.67 15.24 -12.83
C GLU A 133 11.60 14.69 -11.85
N ILE A 134 10.38 15.22 -11.92
CA ILE A 134 9.26 14.81 -11.07
C ILE A 134 8.14 14.34 -11.99
N LEU A 135 7.73 13.09 -11.80
CA LEU A 135 6.62 12.48 -12.52
C LEU A 135 5.36 12.49 -11.66
N THR A 136 4.23 12.84 -12.28
CA THR A 136 2.92 12.79 -11.64
C THR A 136 2.37 11.37 -11.71
N ILE A 137 2.02 10.81 -10.56
CA ILE A 137 1.32 9.53 -10.44
C ILE A 137 -0.17 9.81 -10.28
N VAL A 138 -0.97 9.02 -10.95
CA VAL A 138 -2.44 9.06 -10.90
C VAL A 138 -2.92 7.70 -10.40
N GLU A 139 -3.86 7.70 -9.44
CA GLU A 139 -4.45 6.49 -8.85
C GLU A 139 -5.98 6.64 -8.78
N ASN A 140 -6.63 6.79 -9.94
CA ASN A 140 -8.07 7.06 -10.03
C ASN A 140 -8.93 5.79 -10.18
N ILE A 141 -8.33 4.61 -10.45
CA ILE A 141 -9.09 3.35 -10.44
C ILE A 141 -9.38 3.01 -8.98
N PRO A 142 -10.65 2.86 -8.57
CA PRO A 142 -10.99 2.54 -7.19
C PRO A 142 -10.32 1.25 -6.70
N GLY A 143 -9.66 1.31 -5.54
CA GLY A 143 -8.93 0.18 -4.96
C GLY A 143 -7.61 -0.18 -5.65
N SER A 144 -7.12 0.65 -6.56
CA SER A 144 -5.80 0.49 -7.16
C SER A 144 -4.73 1.23 -6.36
N SER A 145 -3.47 0.84 -6.59
CA SER A 145 -2.31 1.62 -6.14
C SER A 145 -1.13 1.44 -7.11
N PHE A 146 -0.27 2.44 -7.14
CA PHE A 146 0.96 2.45 -7.93
C PHE A 146 2.18 2.58 -7.02
N LEU A 147 3.22 1.81 -7.31
CA LEU A 147 4.47 1.87 -6.58
C LEU A 147 5.66 1.83 -7.54
N TYR A 148 6.62 2.69 -7.31
CA TYR A 148 7.88 2.72 -8.03
C TYR A 148 9.01 2.27 -7.10
N THR A 149 9.66 1.15 -7.44
CA THR A 149 10.78 0.62 -6.65
C THR A 149 12.01 0.48 -7.54
N SER A 150 13.02 1.32 -7.32
CA SER A 150 14.22 1.36 -8.13
C SER A 150 13.89 1.56 -9.63
N GLU A 151 14.06 0.53 -10.46
CA GLU A 151 13.76 0.57 -11.90
C GLU A 151 12.47 -0.19 -12.26
N THR A 152 11.68 -0.60 -11.25
CA THR A 152 10.47 -1.39 -11.46
C THR A 152 9.23 -0.61 -11.04
N GLN A 153 8.24 -0.59 -11.91
CA GLN A 153 6.93 -0.04 -11.65
C GLN A 153 5.95 -1.18 -11.34
N HIS A 154 5.11 -0.98 -10.35
CA HIS A 154 4.11 -1.93 -9.91
C HIS A 154 2.75 -1.25 -9.88
N ILE A 155 1.75 -1.86 -10.51
CA ILE A 155 0.35 -1.47 -10.38
C ILE A 155 -0.39 -2.62 -9.69
N PHE A 156 -1.12 -2.28 -8.63
CA PHE A 156 -2.03 -3.17 -7.95
C PHE A 156 -3.46 -2.79 -8.35
N LEU A 157 -4.22 -3.75 -8.83
CA LEU A 157 -5.58 -3.55 -9.34
C LEU A 157 -6.54 -4.55 -8.69
N PRO A 158 -7.81 -4.19 -8.45
CA PRO A 158 -8.82 -5.17 -8.07
C PRO A 158 -8.90 -6.32 -9.09
N LYS A 159 -8.90 -7.56 -8.61
CA LYS A 159 -8.88 -8.76 -9.47
C LYS A 159 -10.14 -8.90 -10.34
N THR A 160 -11.24 -8.33 -9.89
CA THR A 160 -12.55 -8.45 -10.56
C THR A 160 -12.76 -7.46 -11.71
N GLY A 161 -11.78 -6.58 -11.98
CA GLY A 161 -11.87 -5.56 -13.02
C GLY A 161 -11.48 -6.08 -14.41
N THR A 162 -11.86 -5.30 -15.43
CA THR A 162 -11.32 -5.42 -16.80
C THR A 162 -10.44 -4.22 -17.06
N TYR A 163 -9.20 -4.46 -17.49
CA TYR A 163 -8.21 -3.41 -17.63
C TYR A 163 -7.55 -3.39 -18.99
N THR A 164 -7.25 -2.19 -19.47
CA THR A 164 -6.41 -1.95 -20.63
C THR A 164 -5.08 -1.38 -20.18
N PHE A 165 -3.99 -2.12 -20.42
CA PHE A 165 -2.65 -1.67 -20.07
C PHE A 165 -2.04 -0.82 -21.16
N VAL A 166 -1.35 0.24 -20.75
CA VAL A 166 -0.62 1.16 -21.63
C VAL A 166 0.85 1.09 -21.28
N TYR A 167 1.67 0.90 -22.31
CA TYR A 167 3.11 0.88 -22.20
C TYR A 167 3.69 1.98 -23.08
N LYS A 168 4.59 2.80 -22.53
CA LYS A 168 5.29 3.83 -23.27
C LYS A 168 6.79 3.69 -23.01
N GLY A 169 7.58 3.47 -24.06
CA GLY A 169 9.04 3.51 -23.99
C GLY A 169 9.52 4.94 -23.71
N THR A 170 10.58 5.06 -22.93
CA THR A 170 11.26 6.34 -22.62
C THR A 170 12.47 6.53 -23.51
#